data_3a48056e9c3dcabcf4938a0ce26bb86e
#
_entry.id   3a48056e9c3dcabcf4938a0ce26bb86e
#
_cell.length_a   1.000
_cell.length_b   1.000
_cell.length_c   1.000
_cell.angle_alpha   90.00
_cell.angle_beta   90.00
_cell.angle_gamma   90.00
#
_symmetry.space_group_name_H-M   'P 1'
#
loop_
_entity.id
_entity.type
_entity.pdbx_description
1 polymer ?
#
loop_
_entity_poly.entity_id
_entity_poly.type
_entity_poly.pdbx_seq_one_letter_code
_entity_poly.pdbx_strand_id
1 'polypeptide(L)'
;MNYKYEIVNYDKNIPAKILYCDLSSETHKTELHWHREPEIVYVLDGLGECSHNGEVMDLPAGECKIFNSEDVHLVRPKMGHHANMIIIQLSFEYMRMFCKTIDSVIFDLHDRSEQKGEICEILRQIASIDIDHDEYGVLKQISGVNLLYYKLLKYCTSLKRSSNSFIIPKRDFSYAKTAIAYINENFKQEIPLNEISSVVNLSPSYF
;
A
#
# COMPACT_ATOMS: atom_id res chain seq x y z
N MET A 1 13.44 -1.86 -16.23
CA MET A 1 12.04 -2.02 -15.77
C MET A 1 11.55 -0.63 -15.45
N ASN A 2 10.39 -0.22 -15.98
CA ASN A 2 9.76 1.04 -15.58
C ASN A 2 8.87 0.75 -14.37
N TYR A 3 9.07 1.49 -13.30
CA TYR A 3 8.19 1.51 -12.14
C TYR A 3 7.31 2.75 -12.22
N LYS A 4 6.01 2.59 -11.98
CA LYS A 4 5.06 3.69 -12.02
C LYS A 4 4.80 4.19 -10.62
N TYR A 5 4.75 5.51 -10.44
CA TYR A 5 4.20 6.09 -9.22
C TYR A 5 2.69 6.17 -9.34
N GLU A 6 1.97 5.61 -8.38
CA GLU A 6 0.51 5.70 -8.29
C GLU A 6 0.11 6.81 -7.32
N ILE A 7 -0.78 7.69 -7.78
CA ILE A 7 -1.44 8.67 -6.90
C ILE A 7 -2.71 8.01 -6.36
N VAL A 8 -2.74 7.80 -5.05
CA VAL A 8 -3.89 7.21 -4.37
C VAL A 8 -4.89 8.30 -4.01
N ASN A 9 -6.11 8.18 -4.54
CA ASN A 9 -7.22 9.07 -4.20
C ASN A 9 -8.18 8.35 -3.27
N TYR A 10 -8.54 8.98 -2.16
CA TYR A 10 -9.47 8.45 -1.16
C TYR A 10 -10.87 8.99 -1.34
N ASP A 11 -11.85 8.21 -0.91
CA ASP A 11 -13.17 8.75 -0.60
C ASP A 11 -13.06 9.70 0.60
N LYS A 12 -13.82 10.81 0.56
CA LYS A 12 -13.76 11.85 1.63
C LYS A 12 -14.14 11.33 3.00
N ASN A 13 -14.88 10.23 3.07
CA ASN A 13 -15.45 9.69 4.30
C ASN A 13 -14.66 8.51 4.87
N ILE A 14 -13.83 7.85 4.05
CA ILE A 14 -13.08 6.65 4.44
C ILE A 14 -11.58 6.96 4.39
N PRO A 15 -10.82 6.78 5.47
CA PRO A 15 -9.38 7.07 5.48
C PRO A 15 -8.57 5.97 4.77
N ALA A 16 -9.13 5.34 3.77
CA ALA A 16 -8.51 4.30 2.95
C ALA A 16 -9.18 4.24 1.58
N LYS A 17 -8.46 3.76 0.58
CA LYS A 17 -9.05 3.36 -0.71
C LYS A 17 -9.24 1.85 -0.67
N ILE A 18 -10.45 1.39 -0.91
CA ILE A 18 -10.81 -0.01 -0.90
C ILE A 18 -11.18 -0.43 -2.32
N LEU A 19 -10.52 -1.46 -2.82
CA LEU A 19 -10.72 -2.01 -4.15
C LEU A 19 -11.14 -3.47 -4.02
N TYR A 20 -12.22 -3.82 -4.71
CA TYR A 20 -12.66 -5.19 -4.89
C TYR A 20 -12.27 -5.63 -6.29
N CYS A 21 -11.48 -6.67 -6.38
CA CYS A 21 -10.92 -7.14 -7.63
C CYS A 21 -11.35 -8.59 -7.87
N ASP A 22 -12.18 -8.79 -8.91
CA ASP A 22 -12.47 -10.10 -9.49
C ASP A 22 -11.68 -10.21 -10.79
N LEU A 23 -10.58 -10.94 -10.76
CA LEU A 23 -9.56 -10.90 -11.78
C LEU A 23 -9.31 -12.29 -12.37
N SER A 24 -9.21 -12.35 -13.69
CA SER A 24 -8.62 -13.49 -14.40
C SER A 24 -7.22 -13.13 -14.93
N SER A 25 -6.32 -14.10 -14.95
CA SER A 25 -4.94 -13.89 -15.42
C SER A 25 -4.84 -13.45 -16.90
N GLU A 26 -5.88 -13.70 -17.69
CA GLU A 26 -5.91 -13.37 -19.13
C GLU A 26 -6.21 -11.89 -19.39
N THR A 27 -6.94 -11.24 -18.50
CA THR A 27 -7.44 -9.88 -18.70
C THR A 27 -6.69 -8.82 -17.91
N HIS A 28 -5.94 -9.22 -16.89
CA HIS A 28 -5.37 -8.27 -15.94
C HIS A 28 -3.88 -8.03 -16.20
N LYS A 29 -3.57 -6.79 -16.59
CA LYS A 29 -2.19 -6.30 -16.72
C LYS A 29 -1.89 -5.31 -15.59
N THR A 30 -1.31 -5.81 -14.51
CA THR A 30 -0.74 -4.95 -13.46
C THR A 30 0.71 -4.63 -13.79
N GLU A 31 1.09 -3.37 -13.64
CA GLU A 31 2.47 -2.93 -13.76
C GLU A 31 3.09 -2.81 -12.38
N LEU A 32 4.40 -3.04 -12.28
CA LEU A 32 5.14 -2.73 -11.07
C LEU A 32 5.00 -1.25 -10.75
N HIS A 33 4.51 -0.95 -9.55
CA HIS A 33 4.26 0.40 -9.09
C HIS A 33 4.68 0.57 -7.64
N TRP A 34 4.62 1.80 -7.19
CA TRP A 34 4.84 2.19 -5.81
C TRP A 34 4.03 3.43 -5.48
N HIS A 35 3.68 3.59 -4.21
CA HIS A 35 2.97 4.74 -3.68
C HIS A 35 3.35 4.95 -2.20
N ARG A 36 2.92 6.06 -1.64
CA ARG A 36 3.24 6.42 -0.26
C ARG A 36 2.43 5.62 0.78
N GLU A 37 1.27 5.22 0.42
CA GLU A 37 0.33 4.51 1.26
C GLU A 37 0.78 3.08 1.51
N PRO A 38 0.79 2.58 2.76
CA PRO A 38 0.82 1.14 2.97
C PRO A 38 -0.39 0.48 2.34
N GLU A 39 -0.19 -0.65 1.69
CA GLU A 39 -1.23 -1.42 1.04
C GLU A 39 -1.32 -2.81 1.65
N ILE A 40 -2.53 -3.27 1.93
CA ILE A 40 -2.78 -4.63 2.35
C ILE A 40 -3.71 -5.31 1.35
N VAL A 41 -3.32 -6.51 0.94
CA VAL A 41 -4.08 -7.36 0.02
C VAL A 41 -4.51 -8.61 0.76
N TYR A 42 -5.74 -9.03 0.55
CA TYR A 42 -6.27 -10.30 1.05
C TYR A 42 -6.97 -11.04 -0.09
N VAL A 43 -6.62 -12.31 -0.27
CA VAL A 43 -7.23 -13.16 -1.30
C VAL A 43 -8.45 -13.85 -0.71
N LEU A 44 -9.62 -13.52 -1.26
CA LEU A 44 -10.90 -14.09 -0.86
C LEU A 44 -11.08 -15.49 -1.43
N ASP A 45 -10.71 -15.67 -2.70
CA ASP A 45 -10.83 -16.93 -3.43
C ASP A 45 -9.81 -17.00 -4.56
N GLY A 46 -9.41 -18.21 -4.95
CA GLY A 46 -8.47 -18.46 -6.03
C GLY A 46 -7.01 -18.40 -5.61
N LEU A 47 -6.12 -18.03 -6.54
CA LEU A 47 -4.69 -17.97 -6.34
C LEU A 47 -4.10 -16.69 -6.93
N GLY A 48 -3.67 -15.81 -6.08
CA GLY A 48 -2.89 -14.62 -6.43
C GLY A 48 -1.39 -14.91 -6.50
N GLU A 49 -0.69 -14.00 -7.14
CA GLU A 49 0.77 -13.87 -7.14
C GLU A 49 1.11 -12.42 -6.85
N CYS A 50 2.08 -12.17 -6.00
CA CYS A 50 2.60 -10.82 -5.80
C CYS A 50 4.10 -10.76 -6.03
N SER A 51 4.57 -9.63 -6.54
CA SER A 51 5.98 -9.26 -6.56
C SER A 51 6.19 -8.15 -5.54
N HIS A 52 7.18 -8.31 -4.66
CA HIS A 52 7.52 -7.38 -3.62
C HIS A 52 9.02 -7.15 -3.60
N ASN A 53 9.47 -5.96 -3.97
CA ASN A 53 10.89 -5.59 -4.05
C ASN A 53 11.73 -6.59 -4.88
N GLY A 54 11.13 -7.18 -5.93
CA GLY A 54 11.78 -8.11 -6.85
C GLY A 54 11.65 -9.59 -6.49
N GLU A 55 11.12 -9.92 -5.33
CA GLU A 55 10.76 -11.29 -4.96
C GLU A 55 9.32 -11.58 -5.39
N VAL A 56 9.12 -12.75 -6.01
CA VAL A 56 7.78 -13.20 -6.44
C VAL A 56 7.33 -14.32 -5.51
N MET A 57 6.08 -14.23 -5.05
CA MET A 57 5.50 -15.22 -4.16
C MET A 57 4.02 -15.48 -4.48
N ASP A 58 3.58 -16.69 -4.24
CA ASP A 58 2.18 -17.07 -4.33
C ASP A 58 1.40 -16.52 -3.13
N LEU A 59 0.16 -16.11 -3.39
CA LEU A 59 -0.76 -15.61 -2.38
C LEU A 59 -2.09 -16.38 -2.51
N PRO A 60 -2.24 -17.51 -1.82
CA PRO A 60 -3.46 -18.33 -1.89
C PRO A 60 -4.63 -17.71 -1.15
N ALA A 61 -5.84 -18.22 -1.44
CA ALA A 61 -7.06 -17.83 -0.72
C ALA A 61 -6.89 -17.96 0.81
N GLY A 62 -7.39 -16.96 1.54
CA GLY A 62 -7.26 -16.85 2.99
C GLY A 62 -5.98 -16.17 3.48
N GLU A 63 -5.04 -15.89 2.58
CA GLU A 63 -3.78 -15.21 2.91
C GLU A 63 -3.84 -13.71 2.67
N CYS A 64 -3.10 -12.97 3.48
CA CYS A 64 -2.90 -11.54 3.30
C CYS A 64 -1.41 -11.19 3.18
N LYS A 65 -1.12 -10.11 2.47
CA LYS A 65 0.20 -9.50 2.34
C LYS A 65 0.12 -8.00 2.55
N ILE A 66 1.06 -7.45 3.30
CA ILE A 66 1.21 -6.00 3.44
C ILE A 66 2.44 -5.53 2.66
N PHE A 67 2.28 -4.44 1.92
CA PHE A 67 3.33 -3.66 1.29
C PHE A 67 3.45 -2.35 2.06
N ASN A 68 4.67 -2.03 2.46
CA ASN A 68 4.91 -0.81 3.22
C ASN A 68 4.97 0.41 2.29
N SER A 69 4.89 1.59 2.89
CA SER A 69 5.08 2.85 2.17
C SER A 69 6.33 2.76 1.29
N GLU A 70 6.15 3.07 0.01
CA GLU A 70 7.20 3.14 -1.00
C GLU A 70 7.80 1.78 -1.44
N ASP A 71 7.27 0.67 -1.00
CA ASP A 71 7.64 -0.64 -1.54
C ASP A 71 7.24 -0.73 -3.01
N VAL A 72 8.14 -1.23 -3.84
CA VAL A 72 7.82 -1.55 -5.25
C VAL A 72 7.12 -2.89 -5.27
N HIS A 73 5.90 -2.91 -5.75
CA HIS A 73 5.09 -4.13 -5.75
C HIS A 73 4.15 -4.23 -6.94
N LEU A 74 3.61 -5.42 -7.11
CA LEU A 74 2.46 -5.70 -7.96
C LEU A 74 1.70 -6.89 -7.37
N VAL A 75 0.39 -6.92 -7.62
CA VAL A 75 -0.48 -8.06 -7.29
C VAL A 75 -1.30 -8.41 -8.51
N ARG A 76 -1.44 -9.70 -8.79
CA ARG A 76 -2.22 -10.21 -9.92
C ARG A 76 -2.69 -11.63 -9.67
N PRO A 77 -3.65 -12.16 -10.43
CA PRO A 77 -3.89 -13.60 -10.46
C PRO A 77 -2.65 -14.35 -10.95
N LYS A 78 -2.35 -15.47 -10.35
CA LYS A 78 -1.30 -16.35 -10.86
C LYS A 78 -1.67 -16.85 -12.25
N MET A 79 -0.69 -17.02 -13.13
CA MET A 79 -0.92 -17.48 -14.49
C MET A 79 -1.77 -18.78 -14.52
N GLY A 80 -2.84 -18.76 -15.29
CA GLY A 80 -3.78 -19.88 -15.40
C GLY A 80 -4.79 -20.00 -14.25
N HIS A 81 -4.81 -19.03 -13.33
CA HIS A 81 -5.75 -19.00 -12.20
C HIS A 81 -6.60 -17.72 -12.23
N HIS A 82 -7.71 -17.75 -11.51
CA HIS A 82 -8.44 -16.55 -11.09
C HIS A 82 -8.05 -16.19 -9.67
N ALA A 83 -8.33 -14.96 -9.26
CA ALA A 83 -8.22 -14.53 -7.87
C ALA A 83 -9.19 -13.38 -7.58
N ASN A 84 -10.02 -13.58 -6.56
CA ASN A 84 -10.86 -12.55 -5.97
C ASN A 84 -10.14 -11.97 -4.78
N MET A 85 -9.93 -10.66 -4.78
CA MET A 85 -9.12 -9.99 -3.76
C MET A 85 -9.79 -8.71 -3.28
N ILE A 86 -9.54 -8.38 -2.03
CA ILE A 86 -9.71 -7.02 -1.52
C ILE A 86 -8.33 -6.39 -1.34
N ILE A 87 -8.19 -5.18 -1.83
CA ILE A 87 -6.98 -4.37 -1.71
C ILE A 87 -7.34 -3.10 -0.96
N ILE A 88 -6.61 -2.79 0.12
CA ILE A 88 -6.85 -1.61 0.94
C ILE A 88 -5.57 -0.79 1.00
N GLN A 89 -5.59 0.38 0.35
CA GLN A 89 -4.53 1.38 0.44
C GLN A 89 -4.85 2.29 1.62
N LEU A 90 -3.99 2.26 2.64
CA LEU A 90 -4.21 2.89 3.94
C LEU A 90 -3.67 4.33 3.93
N SER A 91 -4.49 5.33 4.27
CA SER A 91 -4.07 6.72 4.29
C SER A 91 -2.89 6.96 5.24
N PHE A 92 -1.76 7.33 4.67
CA PHE A 92 -0.55 7.64 5.42
C PHE A 92 -0.77 8.84 6.34
N GLU A 93 -1.47 9.88 5.86
CA GLU A 93 -1.77 11.08 6.65
C GLU A 93 -2.70 10.78 7.82
N TYR A 94 -3.66 9.87 7.64
CA TYR A 94 -4.53 9.45 8.74
C TYR A 94 -3.73 8.72 9.83
N MET A 95 -2.81 7.82 9.45
CA MET A 95 -1.93 7.15 10.41
C MET A 95 -1.04 8.13 11.17
N ARG A 96 -0.55 9.19 10.49
CA ARG A 96 0.31 10.22 11.10
C ARG A 96 -0.40 10.96 12.24
N MET A 97 -1.73 11.07 12.22
CA MET A 97 -2.49 11.67 13.33
C MET A 97 -2.32 10.91 14.65
N PHE A 98 -2.10 9.60 14.59
CA PHE A 98 -1.98 8.72 15.76
C PHE A 98 -0.54 8.28 16.05
N CYS A 99 0.31 8.24 15.04
CA CYS A 99 1.69 7.80 15.13
C CYS A 99 2.62 8.83 14.47
N LYS A 100 3.19 9.74 15.27
CA LYS A 100 4.09 10.80 14.77
C LYS A 100 5.38 10.26 14.15
N THR A 101 5.77 9.04 14.50
CA THR A 101 6.97 8.36 14.00
C THR A 101 6.69 7.41 12.84
N ILE A 102 5.53 7.52 12.20
CA ILE A 102 5.09 6.60 11.14
C ILE A 102 6.08 6.49 9.96
N ASP A 103 6.80 7.57 9.66
CA ASP A 103 7.85 7.59 8.63
C ASP A 103 9.00 6.61 8.91
N SER A 104 9.20 6.24 10.19
CA SER A 104 10.24 5.32 10.64
C SER A 104 9.73 3.91 10.96
N VAL A 105 8.45 3.67 10.72
CA VAL A 105 7.80 2.40 11.02
C VAL A 105 7.64 1.57 9.76
N ILE A 106 7.77 0.25 9.89
CA ILE A 106 7.32 -0.73 8.91
C ILE A 106 6.28 -1.64 9.55
N PHE A 107 5.35 -2.11 8.76
CA PHE A 107 4.41 -3.16 9.15
C PHE A 107 4.98 -4.51 8.75
N ASP A 108 4.96 -5.45 9.68
CA ASP A 108 5.43 -6.81 9.49
C ASP A 108 4.44 -7.81 10.10
N LEU A 109 4.01 -8.76 9.28
CA LEU A 109 3.08 -9.82 9.66
C LEU A 109 3.73 -11.21 9.68
N HIS A 110 5.03 -11.32 9.32
CA HIS A 110 5.67 -12.61 9.06
C HIS A 110 5.72 -13.50 10.31
N ASP A 111 6.18 -12.95 11.43
CA ASP A 111 6.37 -13.70 12.67
C ASP A 111 5.20 -13.54 13.67
N ARG A 112 4.01 -13.18 13.17
CA ARG A 112 2.86 -12.78 13.98
C ARG A 112 1.60 -13.53 13.57
N SER A 113 1.63 -14.86 13.66
CA SER A 113 0.55 -15.72 13.14
C SER A 113 -0.83 -15.41 13.73
N GLU A 114 -0.90 -15.12 15.04
CA GLU A 114 -2.16 -14.73 15.69
C GLU A 114 -2.68 -13.39 15.18
N GLN A 115 -1.83 -12.37 15.16
CA GLN A 115 -2.20 -11.03 14.67
C GLN A 115 -2.55 -11.05 13.18
N LYS A 116 -1.83 -11.84 12.40
CA LYS A 116 -2.15 -12.05 10.98
C LYS A 116 -3.53 -12.68 10.80
N GLY A 117 -3.87 -13.68 11.61
CA GLY A 117 -5.20 -14.29 11.60
C GLY A 117 -6.31 -13.29 11.93
N GLU A 118 -6.13 -12.45 12.95
CA GLU A 118 -7.08 -11.39 13.29
C GLU A 118 -7.23 -10.36 12.15
N ILE A 119 -6.13 -9.98 11.49
CA ILE A 119 -6.15 -9.05 10.36
C ILE A 119 -6.88 -9.67 9.17
N CYS A 120 -6.61 -10.93 8.82
CA CYS A 120 -7.33 -11.65 7.77
C CYS A 120 -8.84 -11.67 8.05
N GLU A 121 -9.24 -11.89 9.30
CA GLU A 121 -10.65 -11.87 9.68
C GLU A 121 -11.28 -10.47 9.51
N ILE A 122 -10.59 -9.41 9.91
CA ILE A 122 -11.04 -8.03 9.69
C ILE A 122 -11.20 -7.74 8.19
N LEU A 123 -10.22 -8.14 7.37
CA LEU A 123 -10.25 -7.94 5.91
C LEU A 123 -11.42 -8.71 5.27
N ARG A 124 -11.67 -9.94 5.72
CA ARG A 124 -12.81 -10.74 5.29
C ARG A 124 -14.14 -10.09 5.67
N GLN A 125 -14.23 -9.54 6.87
CA GLN A 125 -15.43 -8.82 7.32
C GLN A 125 -15.65 -7.55 6.48
N ILE A 126 -14.62 -6.74 6.23
CA ILE A 126 -14.72 -5.57 5.35
C ILE A 126 -15.19 -6.00 3.95
N ALA A 127 -14.61 -7.07 3.40
CA ALA A 127 -14.95 -7.57 2.07
C ALA A 127 -16.41 -8.07 1.97
N SER A 128 -17.02 -8.50 3.07
CA SER A 128 -18.39 -8.98 3.10
C SER A 128 -19.46 -7.89 3.25
N ILE A 129 -19.05 -6.63 3.38
CA ILE A 129 -20.00 -5.52 3.57
C ILE A 129 -20.66 -5.16 2.24
N ASP A 130 -21.96 -5.27 2.18
CA ASP A 130 -22.78 -4.79 1.07
C ASP A 130 -23.14 -3.31 1.31
N ILE A 131 -22.31 -2.42 0.74
CA ILE A 131 -22.51 -0.97 0.89
C ILE A 131 -23.71 -0.44 0.08
N ASP A 132 -24.13 -1.14 -0.94
CA ASP A 132 -25.22 -0.69 -1.81
C ASP A 132 -26.60 -0.99 -1.22
N HIS A 133 -26.71 -2.03 -0.41
CA HIS A 133 -27.99 -2.49 0.16
C HIS A 133 -28.07 -2.36 1.70
N ASP A 134 -26.98 -2.02 2.40
CA ASP A 134 -26.99 -1.77 3.83
C ASP A 134 -26.93 -0.26 4.10
N GLU A 135 -27.99 0.31 4.64
CA GLU A 135 -28.08 1.75 5.00
C GLU A 135 -26.87 2.23 5.84
N TYR A 136 -26.29 1.34 6.66
CA TYR A 136 -25.14 1.62 7.50
C TYR A 136 -23.84 0.93 7.01
N GLY A 137 -23.82 0.43 5.77
CA GLY A 137 -22.70 -0.29 5.19
C GLY A 137 -21.42 0.53 5.20
N VAL A 138 -21.48 1.81 4.84
CA VAL A 138 -20.33 2.73 4.90
C VAL A 138 -19.79 2.87 6.32
N LEU A 139 -20.68 2.97 7.33
CA LEU A 139 -20.27 3.06 8.73
C LEU A 139 -19.58 1.78 9.22
N LYS A 140 -20.08 0.60 8.80
CA LYS A 140 -19.42 -0.68 9.09
C LYS A 140 -18.03 -0.73 8.45
N GLN A 141 -17.92 -0.27 7.21
CA GLN A 141 -16.64 -0.24 6.48
C GLN A 141 -15.62 0.68 7.18
N ILE A 142 -16.03 1.89 7.58
CA ILE A 142 -15.21 2.82 8.37
C ILE A 142 -14.78 2.17 9.69
N SER A 143 -15.67 1.48 10.36
CA SER A 143 -15.39 0.79 11.64
C SER A 143 -14.35 -0.32 11.45
N GLY A 144 -14.48 -1.13 10.41
CA GLY A 144 -13.53 -2.19 10.05
C GLY A 144 -12.15 -1.63 9.70
N VAL A 145 -12.09 -0.56 8.90
CA VAL A 145 -10.84 0.13 8.53
C VAL A 145 -10.17 0.71 9.77
N ASN A 146 -10.90 1.34 10.69
CA ASN A 146 -10.31 1.86 11.93
C ASN A 146 -9.80 0.74 12.85
N LEU A 147 -10.49 -0.39 12.92
CA LEU A 147 -10.01 -1.56 13.64
C LEU A 147 -8.72 -2.12 13.01
N LEU A 148 -8.64 -2.14 11.68
CA LEU A 148 -7.44 -2.54 10.95
C LEU A 148 -6.26 -1.61 11.28
N TYR A 149 -6.45 -0.29 11.27
CA TYR A 149 -5.43 0.68 11.70
C TYR A 149 -4.95 0.41 13.12
N TYR A 150 -5.88 0.23 14.05
CA TYR A 150 -5.54 -0.04 15.44
C TYR A 150 -4.68 -1.31 15.59
N LYS A 151 -5.07 -2.40 14.92
CA LYS A 151 -4.33 -3.66 14.98
C LYS A 151 -2.94 -3.53 14.35
N LEU A 152 -2.84 -2.91 13.19
CA LEU A 152 -1.56 -2.70 12.51
C LEU A 152 -0.62 -1.83 13.35
N LEU A 153 -1.07 -0.67 13.81
CA LEU A 153 -0.25 0.27 14.59
C LEU A 153 0.18 -0.29 15.94
N LYS A 154 -0.70 -1.03 16.60
CA LYS A 154 -0.41 -1.54 17.95
C LYS A 154 0.44 -2.80 17.97
N TYR A 155 0.21 -3.71 17.03
CA TYR A 155 0.75 -5.07 17.14
C TYR A 155 1.69 -5.46 16.01
N CYS A 156 1.64 -4.76 14.87
CA CYS A 156 2.36 -5.19 13.67
C CYS A 156 3.48 -4.23 13.26
N THR A 157 3.83 -3.27 14.11
CA THR A 157 4.89 -2.31 13.82
C THR A 157 6.26 -2.81 14.27
N SER A 158 7.28 -2.47 13.47
CA SER A 158 8.68 -2.52 13.86
C SER A 158 9.37 -1.26 13.35
N LEU A 159 10.51 -0.89 13.97
CA LEU A 159 11.28 0.24 13.48
C LEU A 159 12.00 -0.15 12.19
N LYS A 160 12.03 0.76 11.23
CA LYS A 160 12.91 0.63 10.06
C LYS A 160 14.34 0.48 10.60
N ARG A 161 14.89 -0.73 10.52
CA ARG A 161 16.32 -0.88 10.71
C ARG A 161 16.97 -0.06 9.60
N SER A 162 17.97 0.76 9.93
CA SER A 162 18.90 1.33 8.97
C SER A 162 19.69 0.16 8.37
N SER A 163 19.03 -0.60 7.50
CA SER A 163 19.58 -1.81 6.95
C SER A 163 20.26 -1.50 5.63
N ASN A 164 21.56 -1.63 5.66
CA ASN A 164 22.38 -2.02 4.50
C ASN A 164 22.01 -3.43 3.98
N SER A 165 20.77 -3.81 3.92
CA SER A 165 20.37 -5.12 3.45
C SER A 165 19.29 -5.02 2.40
N PHE A 166 19.70 -5.34 1.29
CA PHE A 166 19.21 -5.92 0.05
C PHE A 166 19.58 -5.10 -1.17
N ILE A 167 20.54 -5.67 -1.87
CA ILE A 167 21.06 -5.26 -3.15
C ILE A 167 20.07 -5.74 -4.24
N ILE A 168 18.95 -5.04 -4.38
CA ILE A 168 18.48 -4.77 -5.72
C ILE A 168 19.37 -3.62 -6.17
N PRO A 169 19.93 -3.57 -7.40
CA PRO A 169 20.53 -2.35 -7.88
C PRO A 169 19.41 -1.31 -7.82
N LYS A 170 19.36 -0.59 -6.71
CA LYS A 170 18.52 0.58 -6.54
C LYS A 170 18.99 1.52 -7.62
N ARG A 171 18.27 1.60 -8.75
CA ARG A 171 18.19 2.92 -9.36
C ARG A 171 17.77 3.79 -8.20
N ASP A 172 18.62 4.68 -7.82
CA ASP A 172 18.42 5.49 -6.64
C ASP A 172 17.22 6.42 -6.92
N PHE A 173 16.05 5.99 -6.49
CA PHE A 173 14.83 6.80 -6.57
C PHE A 173 14.72 7.79 -5.42
N SER A 174 15.76 7.91 -4.58
CA SER A 174 15.72 8.78 -3.41
C SER A 174 15.39 10.22 -3.80
N TYR A 175 15.97 10.72 -4.90
CA TYR A 175 15.67 12.04 -5.40
C TYR A 175 14.23 12.17 -5.92
N ALA A 176 13.70 11.16 -6.61
CA ALA A 176 12.30 11.18 -7.06
C ALA A 176 11.33 11.18 -5.88
N LYS A 177 11.60 10.36 -4.86
CA LYS A 177 10.83 10.34 -3.61
C LYS A 177 10.89 11.66 -2.87
N THR A 178 12.07 12.26 -2.76
CA THR A 178 12.27 13.58 -2.13
C THR A 178 11.52 14.67 -2.90
N ALA A 179 11.58 14.64 -4.25
CA ALA A 179 10.85 15.60 -5.09
C ALA A 179 9.34 15.47 -4.90
N ILE A 180 8.81 14.25 -4.92
CA ILE A 180 7.37 13.99 -4.73
C ILE A 180 6.92 14.43 -3.33
N ALA A 181 7.69 14.12 -2.28
CA ALA A 181 7.39 14.58 -0.94
C ALA A 181 7.32 16.10 -0.85
N TYR A 182 8.33 16.79 -1.44
CA TYR A 182 8.37 18.24 -1.48
C TYR A 182 7.16 18.84 -2.23
N ILE A 183 6.80 18.29 -3.39
CA ILE A 183 5.63 18.71 -4.15
C ILE A 183 4.36 18.54 -3.30
N ASN A 184 4.18 17.40 -2.65
CA ASN A 184 3.00 17.12 -1.83
C ASN A 184 2.85 18.05 -0.63
N GLU A 185 3.95 18.56 -0.09
CA GLU A 185 3.94 19.52 1.01
C GLU A 185 3.69 20.96 0.55
N ASN A 186 4.08 21.29 -0.70
CA ASN A 186 4.11 22.67 -1.21
C ASN A 186 3.18 22.93 -2.40
N PHE A 187 2.40 21.97 -2.89
CA PHE A 187 1.59 22.07 -4.10
C PHE A 187 0.55 23.21 -4.12
N LYS A 188 0.28 23.84 -2.99
CA LYS A 188 -0.64 24.99 -2.88
C LYS A 188 -0.03 26.29 -3.37
N GLN A 189 1.25 26.31 -3.64
CA GLN A 189 1.99 27.46 -4.19
C GLN A 189 2.74 27.05 -5.44
N GLU A 190 3.18 28.03 -6.21
CA GLU A 190 3.99 27.77 -7.39
C GLU A 190 5.35 27.21 -6.97
N ILE A 191 5.76 26.07 -7.57
CA ILE A 191 7.04 25.43 -7.30
C ILE A 191 7.90 25.55 -8.57
N PRO A 192 8.87 26.48 -8.61
CA PRO A 192 9.77 26.62 -9.74
C PRO A 192 10.66 25.39 -9.92
N LEU A 193 11.00 25.05 -11.16
CA LEU A 193 11.88 23.92 -11.49
C LEU A 193 13.25 24.02 -10.75
N ASN A 194 13.79 25.21 -10.63
CA ASN A 194 15.05 25.43 -9.92
C ASN A 194 14.97 25.07 -8.44
N GLU A 195 13.83 25.33 -7.83
CA GLU A 195 13.59 25.05 -6.41
C GLU A 195 13.53 23.54 -6.19
N ILE A 196 12.70 22.82 -6.94
CA ILE A 196 12.56 21.37 -6.77
C ILE A 196 13.84 20.61 -7.14
N SER A 197 14.56 21.05 -8.16
CA SER A 197 15.84 20.44 -8.53
C SER A 197 16.89 20.65 -7.43
N SER A 198 16.91 21.81 -6.77
CA SER A 198 17.79 22.10 -5.62
C SER A 198 17.49 21.20 -4.43
N VAL A 199 16.22 20.95 -4.13
CA VAL A 199 15.80 20.05 -3.02
C VAL A 199 16.36 18.65 -3.20
N VAL A 200 16.50 18.20 -4.43
CA VAL A 200 17.04 16.86 -4.74
C VAL A 200 18.53 16.88 -5.14
N ASN A 201 19.19 18.00 -4.99
CA ASN A 201 20.62 18.20 -5.36
C ASN A 201 20.93 17.86 -6.83
N LEU A 202 20.02 18.16 -7.74
CA LEU A 202 20.20 18.03 -9.18
C LEU A 202 20.20 19.37 -9.87
N SER A 203 20.80 19.45 -11.07
CA SER A 203 20.61 20.61 -11.93
C SER A 203 19.22 20.60 -12.57
N PRO A 204 18.61 21.77 -12.88
CA PRO A 204 17.32 21.83 -13.54
C PRO A 204 17.26 21.09 -14.89
N SER A 205 18.37 20.99 -15.59
CA SER A 205 18.47 20.27 -16.86
C SER A 205 18.58 18.75 -16.71
N TYR A 206 18.94 18.26 -15.52
CA TYR A 206 19.04 16.83 -15.24
C TYR A 206 17.77 16.31 -14.55
N PHE A 207 17.08 17.16 -13.80
CA PHE A 207 15.79 16.86 -13.17
C PHE A 207 14.67 16.67 -14.20
#